data_4ffca9a9a3c6e11a00abe77f0ad7a427
#
_entry.id   4ffca9a9a3c6e11a00abe77f0ad7a427
#
_cell.length_a   1.000
_cell.length_b   1.000
_cell.length_c   1.000
_cell.angle_alpha   90.00
_cell.angle_beta   90.00
_cell.angle_gamma   90.00
#
_symmetry.space_group_name_H-M   'P 1'
#
loop_
_entity.id
_entity.type
_entity.pdbx_description
1 polymer ?
#
loop_
_entity_poly.entity_id
_entity_poly.type
_entity_poly.pdbx_seq_one_letter_code
_entity_poly.pdbx_strand_id
1 'polypeptide(L)'
;MSYHGYISLVKQYIHQAVPQERAPTVLEVGIDRGVTMIPIVAFLARTREAFAYVGLDIKVQEQVQTVISHLDLTQTQQAYCVEQNSLEALPKMVDQGMKFDVFLLDGDHNYHTVSEEMKYVEALTHPGSIVICDDYDGRWSDRDLWYTERPGYEDNKIATTKVETEKHGVKPAIDEWLDAHPEWQKAQPVKGEPVLLMRKAV
;
A
#
# COMPACT_ATOMS: atom_id res chain seq x y z
N MET A 1 -6.38 16.99 0.41
CA MET A 1 -5.36 16.20 1.09
C MET A 1 -4.03 16.27 0.37
N SER A 2 -2.92 16.40 1.07
CA SER A 2 -1.64 16.46 0.38
C SER A 2 -1.02 15.07 0.40
N TYR A 3 -1.11 14.34 -0.70
CA TYR A 3 -0.36 13.11 -0.99
C TYR A 3 1.16 13.23 -0.71
N HIS A 4 1.64 14.44 -0.48
CA HIS A 4 3.04 14.71 -0.17
C HIS A 4 3.48 14.18 1.20
N GLY A 5 2.58 13.98 2.15
CA GLY A 5 2.93 13.58 3.52
C GLY A 5 3.55 12.20 3.59
N TYR A 6 2.89 11.17 3.08
CA TYR A 6 3.44 9.81 3.17
C TYR A 6 4.48 9.47 2.09
N ILE A 7 4.48 10.15 0.92
CA ILE A 7 5.58 10.06 -0.02
C ILE A 7 6.90 10.46 0.65
N SER A 8 6.90 11.59 1.38
CA SER A 8 8.06 12.05 2.13
C SER A 8 8.45 11.07 3.23
N LEU A 9 7.47 10.50 3.94
CA LEU A 9 7.67 9.50 4.98
C LEU A 9 8.33 8.23 4.42
N VAL A 10 7.82 7.70 3.30
CA VAL A 10 8.39 6.52 2.63
C VAL A 10 9.83 6.78 2.21
N LYS A 11 10.10 7.93 1.57
CA LYS A 11 11.47 8.30 1.16
C LYS A 11 12.42 8.42 2.35
N GLN A 12 11.97 9.05 3.42
CA GLN A 12 12.75 9.19 4.65
C GLN A 12 13.02 7.83 5.29
N TYR A 13 12.00 6.97 5.40
CA TYR A 13 12.15 5.63 5.93
C TYR A 13 13.15 4.80 5.12
N ILE A 14 13.01 4.76 3.80
CA ILE A 14 13.95 4.03 2.93
C ILE A 14 15.37 4.56 3.09
N HIS A 15 15.54 5.88 3.20
CA HIS A 15 16.86 6.49 3.36
C HIS A 15 17.52 6.17 4.71
N GLN A 16 16.73 6.13 5.79
CA GLN A 16 17.23 5.99 7.16
C GLN A 16 17.27 4.54 7.66
N ALA A 17 16.30 3.71 7.26
CA ALA A 17 16.09 2.39 7.84
C ALA A 17 16.53 1.24 6.91
N VAL A 18 16.58 1.46 5.60
CA VAL A 18 17.01 0.43 4.65
C VAL A 18 18.49 0.65 4.31
N PRO A 19 19.39 -0.29 4.66
CA PRO A 19 20.81 -0.20 4.31
C PRO A 19 21.04 0.09 2.83
N GLN A 20 22.09 0.85 2.49
CA GLN A 20 22.32 1.29 1.10
C GLN A 20 22.58 0.10 0.16
N GLU A 21 23.19 -0.97 0.68
CA GLU A 21 23.55 -2.17 -0.07
C GLU A 21 22.36 -3.13 -0.28
N ARG A 22 21.26 -2.92 0.44
CA ARG A 22 20.06 -3.74 0.31
C ARG A 22 19.05 -3.08 -0.62
N ALA A 23 18.52 -3.84 -1.55
CA ALA A 23 17.44 -3.40 -2.43
C ALA A 23 16.16 -3.16 -1.62
N PRO A 24 15.63 -1.92 -1.55
CA PRO A 24 14.32 -1.67 -0.95
C PRO A 24 13.22 -2.37 -1.72
N THR A 25 12.21 -2.85 -1.00
CA THR A 25 11.01 -3.47 -1.57
C THR A 25 9.76 -2.72 -1.10
N VAL A 26 8.92 -2.32 -2.05
CA VAL A 26 7.69 -1.56 -1.79
C VAL A 26 6.51 -2.26 -2.43
N LEU A 27 5.44 -2.43 -1.68
CA LEU A 27 4.12 -2.82 -2.17
C LEU A 27 3.15 -1.65 -1.96
N GLU A 28 2.42 -1.28 -2.99
CA GLU A 28 1.32 -0.32 -2.95
C GLU A 28 0.05 -0.97 -3.48
N VAL A 29 -0.99 -1.00 -2.68
CA VAL A 29 -2.34 -1.38 -3.08
C VAL A 29 -3.12 -0.10 -3.34
N GLY A 30 -3.61 0.07 -4.57
CA GLY A 30 -4.26 1.30 -5.04
C GLY A 30 -3.25 2.31 -5.60
N ILE A 31 -2.95 2.21 -6.90
CA ILE A 31 -2.01 3.14 -7.56
C ILE A 31 -2.72 4.27 -8.31
N ASP A 32 -3.99 4.12 -8.66
CA ASP A 32 -4.81 5.08 -9.42
C ASP A 32 -4.00 5.75 -10.54
N ARG A 33 -3.76 7.04 -10.43
CA ARG A 33 -2.98 7.85 -11.40
C ARG A 33 -1.47 7.88 -11.12
N GLY A 34 -0.98 7.05 -10.21
CA GLY A 34 0.44 6.93 -9.88
C GLY A 34 1.00 8.10 -9.07
N VAL A 35 0.13 8.85 -8.38
CA VAL A 35 0.54 10.04 -7.60
C VAL A 35 1.55 9.69 -6.52
N THR A 36 1.46 8.50 -5.95
CA THR A 36 2.40 7.97 -4.94
C THR A 36 3.51 7.15 -5.60
N MET A 37 3.17 6.21 -6.46
CA MET A 37 4.12 5.30 -7.12
C MET A 37 5.21 6.05 -7.89
N ILE A 38 4.83 6.94 -8.81
CA ILE A 38 5.77 7.60 -9.73
C ILE A 38 6.88 8.36 -8.98
N PRO A 39 6.59 9.25 -8.01
CA PRO A 39 7.63 9.99 -7.30
C PRO A 39 8.49 9.12 -6.38
N ILE A 40 7.97 7.98 -5.88
CA ILE A 40 8.77 7.03 -5.08
C ILE A 40 9.70 6.24 -6.00
N VAL A 41 9.20 5.68 -7.10
CA VAL A 41 10.02 4.97 -8.09
C VAL A 41 11.11 5.88 -8.66
N ALA A 42 10.78 7.11 -9.03
CA ALA A 42 11.76 8.09 -9.51
C ALA A 42 12.83 8.47 -8.44
N PHE A 43 12.47 8.46 -7.16
CA PHE A 43 13.43 8.64 -6.07
C PHE A 43 14.35 7.42 -5.94
N LEU A 44 13.78 6.21 -5.94
CA LEU A 44 14.53 4.96 -5.85
C LEU A 44 15.50 4.79 -7.01
N ALA A 45 15.05 5.08 -8.24
CA ALA A 45 15.89 5.02 -9.45
C ALA A 45 17.15 5.90 -9.36
N ARG A 46 17.05 7.02 -8.65
CA ARG A 46 18.19 7.95 -8.48
C ARG A 46 19.08 7.67 -7.27
N THR A 47 18.58 6.93 -6.29
CA THR A 47 19.25 6.80 -4.99
C THR A 47 19.65 5.37 -4.64
N ARG A 48 19.21 4.38 -5.41
CA ARG A 48 19.44 2.95 -5.16
C ARG A 48 19.92 2.24 -6.42
N GLU A 49 20.91 1.37 -6.28
CA GLU A 49 21.41 0.53 -7.39
C GLU A 49 20.40 -0.56 -7.76
N ALA A 50 19.63 -1.02 -6.78
CA ALA A 50 18.58 -2.03 -6.96
C ALA A 50 17.37 -1.69 -6.09
N PHE A 51 16.17 -2.02 -6.57
CA PHE A 51 14.93 -1.98 -5.81
C PHE A 51 13.84 -2.81 -6.52
N ALA A 52 12.78 -3.12 -5.78
CA ALA A 52 11.54 -3.64 -6.36
C ALA A 52 10.34 -2.83 -5.85
N TYR A 53 9.52 -2.35 -6.76
CA TYR A 53 8.26 -1.68 -6.47
C TYR A 53 7.12 -2.42 -7.18
N VAL A 54 6.13 -2.87 -6.41
CA VAL A 54 4.93 -3.51 -6.93
C VAL A 54 3.75 -2.60 -6.61
N GLY A 55 3.14 -2.04 -7.65
CA GLY A 55 1.89 -1.30 -7.57
C GLY A 55 0.74 -2.18 -8.04
N LEU A 56 -0.25 -2.40 -7.20
CA LEU A 56 -1.41 -3.24 -7.43
C LEU A 56 -2.66 -2.39 -7.54
N ASP A 57 -3.48 -2.61 -8.56
CA ASP A 57 -4.73 -1.88 -8.76
C ASP A 57 -5.75 -2.75 -9.51
N ILE A 58 -7.02 -2.50 -9.30
CA ILE A 58 -8.11 -3.12 -10.07
C ILE A 58 -8.26 -2.54 -11.49
N LYS A 59 -7.59 -1.41 -11.77
CA LYS A 59 -7.58 -0.74 -13.08
C LYS A 59 -6.30 0.08 -13.24
N VAL A 60 -5.29 -0.52 -13.80
CA VAL A 60 -4.03 0.17 -14.06
C VAL A 60 -4.19 1.18 -15.20
N GLN A 61 -3.95 2.45 -14.91
CA GLN A 61 -4.05 3.52 -15.90
C GLN A 61 -2.88 3.44 -16.89
N GLU A 62 -3.16 3.50 -18.20
CA GLU A 62 -2.14 3.44 -19.26
C GLU A 62 -1.05 4.53 -19.11
N GLN A 63 -1.45 5.71 -18.65
CA GLN A 63 -0.52 6.80 -18.38
C GLN A 63 0.51 6.47 -17.31
N VAL A 64 0.15 5.69 -16.29
CA VAL A 64 1.10 5.27 -15.22
C VAL A 64 2.12 4.31 -15.81
N GLN A 65 1.67 3.30 -16.56
CA GLN A 65 2.56 2.36 -17.25
C GLN A 65 3.50 3.10 -18.20
N THR A 66 2.97 4.06 -18.96
CA THR A 66 3.76 4.88 -19.87
C THR A 66 4.85 5.66 -19.13
N VAL A 67 4.51 6.36 -18.04
CA VAL A 67 5.51 7.11 -17.26
C VAL A 67 6.57 6.18 -16.67
N ILE A 68 6.17 5.05 -16.08
CA ILE A 68 7.13 4.08 -15.50
C ILE A 68 8.06 3.52 -16.58
N SER A 69 7.54 3.19 -17.78
CA SER A 69 8.35 2.66 -18.90
C SER A 69 9.37 3.68 -19.47
N HIS A 70 9.15 4.98 -19.25
CA HIS A 70 10.08 6.04 -19.66
C HIS A 70 11.11 6.40 -18.58
N LEU A 71 11.02 5.82 -17.39
CA LEU A 71 12.10 5.92 -16.43
C LEU A 71 13.24 5.00 -16.88
N ASP A 72 14.45 5.55 -17.00
CA ASP A 72 15.68 4.79 -17.37
C ASP A 72 16.06 3.85 -16.20
N LEU A 73 15.25 2.82 -15.97
CA LEU A 73 15.51 1.82 -14.94
C LEU A 73 16.55 0.82 -15.43
N THR A 74 17.52 0.50 -14.58
CA THR A 74 18.48 -0.57 -14.82
C THR A 74 17.83 -1.95 -14.67
N GLN A 75 18.53 -3.02 -15.04
CA GLN A 75 18.02 -4.39 -14.89
C GLN A 75 17.73 -4.80 -13.43
N THR A 76 18.38 -4.13 -12.47
CA THR A 76 18.20 -4.37 -11.02
C THR A 76 17.17 -3.43 -10.38
N GLN A 77 16.66 -2.46 -11.11
CA GLN A 77 15.66 -1.51 -10.69
C GLN A 77 14.31 -1.90 -11.30
N GLN A 78 13.41 -2.42 -10.50
CA GLN A 78 12.17 -3.01 -10.99
C GLN A 78 10.95 -2.27 -10.45
N ALA A 79 10.02 -1.91 -11.33
CA ALA A 79 8.74 -1.32 -10.99
C ALA A 79 7.63 -1.99 -11.82
N TYR A 80 6.67 -2.58 -11.15
CA TYR A 80 5.58 -3.33 -11.77
C TYR A 80 4.24 -2.69 -11.45
N CYS A 81 3.41 -2.52 -12.47
CA CYS A 81 1.99 -2.23 -12.32
C CYS A 81 1.21 -3.52 -12.59
N VAL A 82 0.51 -4.01 -11.60
CA VAL A 82 -0.23 -5.27 -11.64
C VAL A 82 -1.72 -4.98 -11.56
N GLU A 83 -2.47 -5.33 -12.62
CA GLU A 83 -3.92 -5.19 -12.63
C GLU A 83 -4.55 -6.46 -12.06
N GLN A 84 -4.90 -6.42 -10.78
CA GLN A 84 -5.52 -7.52 -10.05
C GLN A 84 -6.20 -7.01 -8.78
N ASN A 85 -7.21 -7.75 -8.29
CA ASN A 85 -7.79 -7.55 -6.97
C ASN A 85 -6.77 -7.89 -5.87
N SER A 86 -6.67 -7.03 -4.86
CA SER A 86 -5.77 -7.22 -3.71
C SER A 86 -6.06 -8.52 -2.95
N LEU A 87 -7.33 -8.86 -2.77
CA LEU A 87 -7.76 -10.08 -2.07
C LEU A 87 -7.36 -11.37 -2.80
N GLU A 88 -7.03 -11.28 -4.09
CA GLU A 88 -6.48 -12.39 -4.88
C GLU A 88 -4.96 -12.35 -5.00
N ALA A 89 -4.39 -11.15 -5.03
CA ALA A 89 -2.95 -10.96 -5.25
C ALA A 89 -2.15 -11.19 -3.98
N LEU A 90 -2.60 -10.65 -2.83
CA LEU A 90 -1.85 -10.73 -1.57
C LEU A 90 -1.60 -12.17 -1.10
N PRO A 91 -2.60 -13.09 -1.11
CA PRO A 91 -2.33 -14.49 -0.76
C PRO A 91 -1.31 -15.15 -1.71
N LYS A 92 -1.34 -14.86 -3.01
CA LYS A 92 -0.35 -15.38 -3.96
C LYS A 92 1.06 -14.87 -3.67
N MET A 93 1.19 -13.59 -3.26
CA MET A 93 2.48 -13.02 -2.84
C MET A 93 3.01 -13.68 -1.57
N VAL A 94 2.11 -14.03 -0.62
CA VAL A 94 2.48 -14.81 0.58
C VAL A 94 2.98 -16.19 0.18
N ASP A 95 2.28 -16.91 -0.69
CA ASP A 95 2.67 -18.24 -1.17
C ASP A 95 4.03 -18.22 -1.88
N GLN A 96 4.38 -17.10 -2.51
CA GLN A 96 5.68 -16.87 -3.14
C GLN A 96 6.78 -16.44 -2.16
N GLY A 97 6.45 -16.28 -0.88
CA GLY A 97 7.39 -15.84 0.15
C GLY A 97 7.86 -14.40 0.02
N MET A 98 7.09 -13.55 -0.66
CA MET A 98 7.47 -12.14 -0.85
C MET A 98 7.44 -11.39 0.47
N LYS A 99 8.37 -10.44 0.62
CA LYS A 99 8.48 -9.55 1.78
C LYS A 99 8.78 -8.13 1.33
N PHE A 100 8.15 -7.17 2.02
CA PHE A 100 8.26 -5.76 1.67
C PHE A 100 8.74 -4.94 2.87
N ASP A 101 9.61 -3.96 2.59
CA ASP A 101 10.03 -2.95 3.56
C ASP A 101 8.93 -1.94 3.86
N VAL A 102 8.17 -1.60 2.82
CA VAL A 102 7.06 -0.66 2.87
C VAL A 102 5.84 -1.31 2.25
N PHE A 103 4.74 -1.31 2.99
CA PHE A 103 3.45 -1.76 2.52
C PHE A 103 2.45 -0.61 2.62
N LEU A 104 1.97 -0.12 1.49
CA LEU A 104 0.98 0.96 1.37
C LEU A 104 -0.39 0.36 1.06
N LEU A 105 -1.39 0.67 1.89
CA LEU A 105 -2.79 0.31 1.70
C LEU A 105 -3.57 1.60 1.40
N ASP A 106 -3.85 1.83 0.12
CA ASP A 106 -4.54 3.01 -0.42
C ASP A 106 -5.51 2.61 -1.56
N GLY A 107 -6.07 1.39 -1.47
CA GLY A 107 -6.97 0.81 -2.48
C GLY A 107 -8.43 1.07 -2.16
N ASP A 108 -9.13 0.03 -1.75
CA ASP A 108 -10.50 0.11 -1.26
C ASP A 108 -10.55 0.73 0.13
N HIS A 109 -11.52 1.62 0.35
CA HIS A 109 -11.69 2.26 1.67
C HIS A 109 -13.00 1.78 2.32
N ASN A 110 -13.14 0.48 2.49
CA ASN A 110 -14.26 -0.13 3.18
C ASN A 110 -13.77 -1.13 4.22
N TYR A 111 -14.61 -1.35 5.24
CA TYR A 111 -14.25 -2.24 6.36
C TYR A 111 -13.90 -3.65 5.89
N HIS A 112 -14.70 -4.23 4.98
CA HIS A 112 -14.49 -5.61 4.53
C HIS A 112 -13.14 -5.79 3.85
N THR A 113 -12.87 -5.02 2.79
CA THR A 113 -11.64 -5.17 1.99
C THR A 113 -10.40 -4.91 2.85
N VAL A 114 -10.39 -3.82 3.64
CA VAL A 114 -9.25 -3.50 4.51
C VAL A 114 -9.03 -4.57 5.57
N SER A 115 -10.10 -5.11 6.18
CA SER A 115 -9.97 -6.21 7.14
C SER A 115 -9.36 -7.46 6.52
N GLU A 116 -9.73 -7.79 5.28
CA GLU A 116 -9.15 -8.93 4.55
C GLU A 116 -7.68 -8.69 4.19
N GLU A 117 -7.33 -7.49 3.70
CA GLU A 117 -5.96 -7.10 3.37
C GLU A 117 -5.03 -7.13 4.59
N MET A 118 -5.49 -6.66 5.74
CA MET A 118 -4.74 -6.65 6.98
C MET A 118 -4.30 -8.04 7.45
N LYS A 119 -5.00 -9.12 7.08
CA LYS A 119 -4.61 -10.49 7.39
C LYS A 119 -3.25 -10.89 6.80
N TYR A 120 -2.82 -10.23 5.73
CA TYR A 120 -1.57 -10.53 5.04
C TYR A 120 -0.39 -9.67 5.46
N VAL A 121 -0.62 -8.63 6.28
CA VAL A 121 0.42 -7.68 6.71
C VAL A 121 1.62 -8.39 7.34
N GLU A 122 1.41 -9.29 8.30
CA GLU A 122 2.51 -10.01 8.94
C GLU A 122 3.28 -10.91 7.98
N ALA A 123 2.54 -11.63 7.12
CA ALA A 123 3.14 -12.54 6.16
C ALA A 123 3.93 -11.81 5.06
N LEU A 124 3.55 -10.58 4.70
CA LEU A 124 4.18 -9.77 3.66
C LEU A 124 5.21 -8.77 4.18
N THR A 125 5.43 -8.70 5.50
CA THR A 125 6.41 -7.80 6.11
C THR A 125 7.48 -8.58 6.87
N HIS A 126 8.56 -7.89 7.23
CA HIS A 126 9.64 -8.41 8.09
C HIS A 126 9.84 -7.46 9.29
N PRO A 127 10.60 -7.87 10.34
CA PRO A 127 10.96 -6.95 11.41
C PRO A 127 11.63 -5.69 10.87
N GLY A 128 11.11 -4.52 11.23
CA GLY A 128 11.57 -3.22 10.73
C GLY A 128 10.79 -2.67 9.54
N SER A 129 9.89 -3.43 8.92
CA SER A 129 8.99 -2.89 7.88
C SER A 129 8.03 -1.85 8.45
N ILE A 130 7.56 -0.96 7.57
CA ILE A 130 6.45 -0.06 7.87
C ILE A 130 5.22 -0.39 7.02
N VAL A 131 4.06 -0.19 7.61
CA VAL A 131 2.77 -0.27 6.92
C VAL A 131 2.07 1.08 7.03
N ILE A 132 1.60 1.60 5.92
CA ILE A 132 0.87 2.87 5.86
C ILE A 132 -0.51 2.58 5.30
N CYS A 133 -1.53 2.92 6.09
CA CYS A 133 -2.93 2.80 5.67
C CYS A 133 -3.52 4.19 5.49
N ASP A 134 -4.00 4.47 4.27
CA ASP A 134 -4.63 5.76 3.98
C ASP A 134 -6.03 5.88 4.60
N ASP A 135 -6.53 7.08 4.69
CA ASP A 135 -7.87 7.43 5.20
C ASP A 135 -8.21 6.92 6.63
N TYR A 136 -7.20 6.53 7.45
CA TYR A 136 -7.45 6.07 8.82
C TYR A 136 -8.21 7.10 9.68
N ASP A 137 -7.82 8.37 9.65
CA ASP A 137 -8.53 9.49 10.25
C ASP A 137 -9.15 10.41 9.17
N GLY A 138 -9.27 9.91 7.93
CA GLY A 138 -9.71 10.65 6.78
C GLY A 138 -11.20 10.52 6.47
N ARG A 139 -11.50 10.78 5.20
CA ARG A 139 -12.89 10.81 4.70
C ARG A 139 -13.60 9.45 4.86
N TRP A 140 -12.87 8.36 4.75
CA TRP A 140 -13.39 7.00 4.75
C TRP A 140 -13.09 6.25 6.05
N SER A 141 -12.78 6.98 7.12
CA SER A 141 -12.45 6.39 8.42
C SER A 141 -13.59 5.56 9.02
N ASP A 142 -14.84 6.03 8.87
CA ASP A 142 -16.05 5.47 9.50
C ASP A 142 -17.20 5.17 8.52
N ARG A 143 -16.90 5.16 7.22
CA ARG A 143 -17.85 4.87 6.13
C ARG A 143 -17.16 4.20 4.97
N ASP A 144 -17.89 3.35 4.25
CA ASP A 144 -17.35 2.58 3.14
C ASP A 144 -17.34 3.34 1.84
N LEU A 145 -16.30 3.09 1.05
CA LEU A 145 -16.23 3.36 -0.37
C LEU A 145 -16.08 2.03 -1.11
N TRP A 146 -17.00 1.75 -2.01
CA TRP A 146 -16.95 0.59 -2.89
C TRP A 146 -16.70 1.04 -4.33
N TYR A 147 -15.66 0.55 -4.96
CA TYR A 147 -15.34 0.93 -6.34
C TYR A 147 -16.41 0.43 -7.33
N THR A 148 -17.03 -0.71 -7.09
CA THR A 148 -18.16 -1.20 -7.90
C THR A 148 -19.37 -0.26 -7.94
N GLU A 149 -19.47 0.68 -7.00
CA GLU A 149 -20.52 1.71 -6.96
C GLU A 149 -20.06 3.06 -7.54
N ARG A 150 -18.81 3.14 -8.05
CA ARG A 150 -18.25 4.40 -8.59
C ARG A 150 -18.42 4.49 -10.11
N PRO A 151 -18.73 5.70 -10.63
CA PRO A 151 -18.73 5.94 -12.07
C PRO A 151 -17.40 5.53 -12.73
N GLY A 152 -17.51 4.71 -13.79
CA GLY A 152 -16.35 4.20 -14.54
C GLY A 152 -15.74 2.90 -14.01
N TYR A 153 -16.35 2.30 -12.98
CA TYR A 153 -15.96 1.00 -12.42
C TYR A 153 -17.11 0.00 -12.36
N GLU A 154 -18.30 0.36 -12.82
CA GLU A 154 -19.52 -0.45 -12.69
C GLU A 154 -19.38 -1.83 -13.36
N ASP A 155 -18.63 -1.90 -14.46
CA ASP A 155 -18.36 -3.14 -15.19
C ASP A 155 -17.00 -3.79 -14.85
N ASN A 156 -16.30 -3.25 -13.86
CA ASN A 156 -14.99 -3.80 -13.46
C ASN A 156 -15.16 -5.11 -12.68
N LYS A 157 -14.90 -6.22 -13.36
CA LYS A 157 -15.03 -7.57 -12.79
C LYS A 157 -13.92 -7.93 -11.80
N ILE A 158 -12.86 -7.10 -11.72
CA ILE A 158 -11.73 -7.28 -10.80
C ILE A 158 -12.03 -6.62 -9.45
N ALA A 159 -12.86 -5.55 -9.43
CA ALA A 159 -13.20 -4.85 -8.19
C ALA A 159 -13.91 -5.76 -7.18
N THR A 160 -13.64 -5.56 -5.91
CA THR A 160 -14.30 -6.30 -4.82
C THR A 160 -15.80 -6.02 -4.84
N THR A 161 -16.60 -7.09 -4.90
CA THR A 161 -18.05 -6.98 -4.79
C THR A 161 -18.43 -6.51 -3.38
N LYS A 162 -19.40 -5.60 -3.30
CA LYS A 162 -19.88 -5.08 -2.02
C LYS A 162 -20.39 -6.21 -1.11
N VAL A 163 -19.95 -6.14 0.13
CA VAL A 163 -20.36 -7.03 1.22
C VAL A 163 -20.93 -6.17 2.33
N GLU A 164 -22.16 -6.50 2.78
CA GLU A 164 -22.75 -5.82 3.93
C GLU A 164 -22.07 -6.26 5.23
N THR A 165 -21.65 -5.30 6.02
CA THR A 165 -20.96 -5.49 7.30
C THR A 165 -21.59 -4.63 8.38
N GLU A 166 -21.44 -5.03 9.66
CA GLU A 166 -21.92 -4.23 10.80
C GLU A 166 -21.04 -2.98 11.05
N LYS A 167 -19.79 -3.03 10.61
CA LYS A 167 -18.80 -1.95 10.75
C LYS A 167 -18.48 -1.37 9.39
N HIS A 168 -18.09 -0.12 9.37
CA HIS A 168 -17.81 0.61 8.15
C HIS A 168 -16.51 1.38 8.25
N GLY A 169 -15.83 1.54 7.10
CA GLY A 169 -14.65 2.35 6.94
C GLY A 169 -13.34 1.68 7.34
N VAL A 170 -12.26 2.40 7.10
CA VAL A 170 -10.89 1.92 7.25
C VAL A 170 -10.48 1.75 8.72
N LYS A 171 -10.89 2.69 9.58
CA LYS A 171 -10.43 2.77 10.97
C LYS A 171 -10.78 1.56 11.81
N PRO A 172 -12.04 1.08 11.87
CA PRO A 172 -12.37 -0.07 12.69
C PRO A 172 -11.66 -1.35 12.23
N ALA A 173 -11.41 -1.52 10.93
CA ALA A 173 -10.66 -2.67 10.42
C ALA A 173 -9.22 -2.71 10.95
N ILE A 174 -8.55 -1.55 10.95
CA ILE A 174 -7.18 -1.41 11.44
C ILE A 174 -7.10 -1.51 12.95
N ASP A 175 -8.04 -0.89 13.68
CA ASP A 175 -8.06 -0.93 15.15
C ASP A 175 -8.26 -2.36 15.66
N GLU A 176 -9.18 -3.13 15.08
CA GLU A 176 -9.39 -4.54 15.44
C GLU A 176 -8.17 -5.41 15.12
N TRP A 177 -7.55 -5.17 13.99
CA TRP A 177 -6.32 -5.88 13.66
C TRP A 177 -5.21 -5.58 14.68
N LEU A 178 -5.04 -4.31 15.10
CA LEU A 178 -4.08 -3.92 16.14
C LEU A 178 -4.39 -4.52 17.50
N ASP A 179 -5.67 -4.63 17.87
CA ASP A 179 -6.09 -5.28 19.12
C ASP A 179 -5.72 -6.78 19.14
N ALA A 180 -5.78 -7.43 17.98
CA ALA A 180 -5.38 -8.82 17.81
C ALA A 180 -3.87 -9.04 17.68
N HIS A 181 -3.10 -7.98 17.37
CA HIS A 181 -1.65 -8.02 17.11
C HIS A 181 -0.91 -7.05 18.04
N PRO A 182 -0.79 -7.36 19.35
CA PRO A 182 -0.24 -6.45 20.36
C PRO A 182 1.24 -6.12 20.15
N GLU A 183 1.96 -6.86 19.31
CA GLU A 183 3.34 -6.57 18.89
C GLU A 183 3.43 -5.42 17.87
N TRP A 184 2.32 -4.98 17.32
CA TRP A 184 2.22 -3.81 16.44
C TRP A 184 1.75 -2.58 17.21
N GLN A 185 2.06 -1.41 16.70
CA GLN A 185 1.64 -0.13 17.25
C GLN A 185 1.51 0.92 16.15
N LYS A 186 0.69 1.93 16.44
CA LYS A 186 0.66 3.16 15.65
C LYS A 186 1.94 3.95 15.98
N ALA A 187 2.74 4.23 14.97
CA ALA A 187 3.92 5.08 15.13
C ALA A 187 3.49 6.56 15.15
N GLN A 188 4.12 7.35 16.03
CA GLN A 188 3.80 8.78 16.25
C GLN A 188 4.50 9.70 15.26
N PRO A 189 3.98 10.92 15.04
CA PRO A 189 2.66 11.17 14.48
C PRO A 189 2.76 11.37 12.97
N VAL A 190 2.01 10.66 12.20
CA VAL A 190 1.77 11.07 10.81
C VAL A 190 0.76 12.23 10.88
N LYS A 191 1.16 13.43 10.48
CA LYS A 191 0.22 14.52 10.29
C LYS A 191 -0.64 14.22 9.08
N GLY A 192 -1.94 14.08 9.28
CA GLY A 192 -2.89 13.83 8.21
C GLY A 192 -3.74 12.60 8.47
N GLU A 193 -4.36 12.13 7.45
CA GLU A 193 -5.37 11.09 7.46
C GLU A 193 -4.84 9.65 7.51
N PRO A 194 -3.61 9.34 6.99
CA PRO A 194 -3.06 8.00 7.07
C PRO A 194 -2.55 7.65 8.46
N VAL A 195 -2.52 6.35 8.77
CA VAL A 195 -1.83 5.80 9.93
C VAL A 195 -0.57 5.05 9.51
N LEU A 196 0.49 5.22 10.27
CA LEU A 196 1.72 4.44 10.14
C LEU A 196 1.74 3.36 11.22
N LEU A 197 1.88 2.11 10.80
CA LEU A 197 2.01 0.96 11.68
C LEU A 197 3.44 0.43 11.64
N MET A 198 3.97 0.08 12.80
CA MET A 198 5.28 -0.55 12.96
C MET A 198 5.22 -1.62 14.04
N ARG A 199 6.09 -2.63 13.95
CA ARG A 199 6.29 -3.55 15.09
C ARG A 199 6.98 -2.79 16.24
N LYS A 200 6.57 -3.11 17.45
CA LYS A 200 7.24 -2.60 18.66
C LYS A 200 8.69 -3.10 18.67
N ALA A 201 9.61 -2.24 19.09
CA ALA A 201 10.98 -2.68 19.37
C ALA A 201 10.93 -3.71 20.52
N VAL A 202 11.61 -4.83 20.35
CA VAL A 202 11.80 -5.85 21.37
C VAL A 202 12.91 -5.41 22.30
#